data_a62c96720ac7fd3fdfceab2acb536a2e
#
_entry.id   a62c96720ac7fd3fdfceab2acb536a2e
#
_cell.length_a   1.000
_cell.length_b   1.000
_cell.length_c   1.000
_cell.angle_alpha   90.00
_cell.angle_beta   90.00
_cell.angle_gamma   90.00
#
_symmetry.space_group_name_H-M   'P 1'
#
loop_
_entity.id
_entity.type
_entity.pdbx_description
1 polymer ?
#
loop_
_entity_poly.entity_id
_entity_poly.type
_entity_poly.pdbx_seq_one_letter_code
_entity_poly.pdbx_strand_id
1 'polypeptide(L)'
;MIEVPERLGWWRDRAGGVAWLESLPRLAEECAEHWSLRLGEPFGQGHVSLTVPVALSDGGQAVLKLNFPEEESASEADALMHWRGEGAVRLLELDRERNALLIERADPGTSLWEVGDDEEAILIAASVMARLWLRPPPDGHRFRLLAGEAERWTAQLRSDWEALGRPFEQRLVDAAAAAAGELAGSLAKLAVCHQDLQGSNVLKAQREPWLAIDPKPIVAEPAFDVASLLRDRRWSIDRAIIQRRLDLLAAELDLERDRMQGWGVVHALHWGVGPDKIEPDLVECARLLAA
;
A
#
# COMPACT_ATOMS: atom_id res chain seq x y z
N MET A 1 25.39 6.05 15.48
CA MET A 1 24.19 6.93 15.39
C MET A 1 23.68 6.81 13.96
N ILE A 2 22.40 6.48 13.78
CA ILE A 2 21.76 6.33 12.46
C ILE A 2 21.55 7.71 11.84
N GLU A 3 21.87 7.85 10.55
CA GLU A 3 21.54 9.02 9.76
C GLU A 3 20.09 8.88 9.21
N VAL A 4 19.27 9.91 9.44
CA VAL A 4 17.88 9.92 8.96
C VAL A 4 17.87 10.29 7.48
N PRO A 5 17.30 9.44 6.58
CA PRO A 5 17.27 9.72 5.16
C PRO A 5 16.55 11.04 4.82
N GLU A 6 17.13 11.85 3.92
CA GLU A 6 16.55 13.14 3.49
C GLU A 6 15.12 13.02 2.97
N ARG A 7 14.77 11.88 2.36
CA ARG A 7 13.43 11.61 1.84
C ARG A 7 12.33 11.64 2.88
N LEU A 8 12.65 11.45 4.16
CA LEU A 8 11.70 11.60 5.25
C LEU A 8 11.46 13.08 5.63
N GLY A 9 12.20 14.01 5.03
CA GLY A 9 12.14 15.45 5.35
C GLY A 9 10.78 16.09 5.17
N TRP A 10 9.91 15.56 4.31
CA TRP A 10 8.53 16.05 4.11
C TRP A 10 7.66 15.95 5.38
N TRP A 11 8.02 15.08 6.32
CA TRP A 11 7.35 15.01 7.61
C TRP A 11 7.46 16.31 8.41
N ARG A 12 8.45 17.18 8.11
CA ARG A 12 8.58 18.50 8.77
C ARG A 12 7.35 19.37 8.61
N ASP A 13 6.61 19.16 7.52
CA ASP A 13 5.39 19.93 7.19
C ASP A 13 4.14 19.35 7.89
N ARG A 14 4.28 18.25 8.63
CA ARG A 14 3.21 17.59 9.38
C ARG A 14 3.31 17.88 10.87
N ALA A 15 2.16 18.00 11.55
CA ALA A 15 2.10 18.16 13.00
C ALA A 15 2.83 17.00 13.71
N GLY A 16 3.80 17.31 14.57
CA GLY A 16 4.62 16.31 15.25
C GLY A 16 5.78 15.72 14.44
N GLY A 17 5.84 15.98 13.12
CA GLY A 17 6.83 15.36 12.24
C GLY A 17 8.27 15.75 12.56
N VAL A 18 8.55 17.01 12.92
CA VAL A 18 9.90 17.45 13.33
C VAL A 18 10.37 16.66 14.55
N ALA A 19 9.55 16.59 15.60
CA ALA A 19 9.89 15.88 16.83
C ALA A 19 10.09 14.38 16.58
N TRP A 20 9.27 13.78 15.69
CA TRP A 20 9.44 12.38 15.30
C TRP A 20 10.76 12.15 14.56
N LEU A 21 11.09 12.97 13.55
CA LEU A 21 12.36 12.85 12.81
C LEU A 21 13.58 12.97 13.74
N GLU A 22 13.54 13.91 14.68
CA GLU A 22 14.62 14.12 15.67
C GLU A 22 14.73 12.93 16.65
N SER A 23 13.63 12.22 16.90
CA SER A 23 13.61 11.06 17.80
C SER A 23 14.12 9.76 17.16
N LEU A 24 14.10 9.64 15.82
CA LEU A 24 14.39 8.40 15.10
C LEU A 24 15.74 7.76 15.44
N PRO A 25 16.88 8.50 15.53
CA PRO A 25 18.16 7.87 15.88
C PRO A 25 18.13 7.22 17.26
N ARG A 26 17.54 7.91 18.26
CA ARG A 26 17.38 7.39 19.62
C ARG A 26 16.43 6.19 19.67
N LEU A 27 15.27 6.26 18.99
CA LEU A 27 14.31 5.15 18.93
C LEU A 27 14.92 3.90 18.30
N ALA A 28 15.73 4.06 17.24
CA ALA A 28 16.40 2.94 16.61
C ALA A 28 17.42 2.27 17.55
N GLU A 29 18.20 3.05 18.31
CA GLU A 29 19.14 2.54 19.31
C GLU A 29 18.40 1.81 20.46
N GLU A 30 17.31 2.39 20.99
CA GLU A 30 16.47 1.74 22.01
C GLU A 30 15.88 0.41 21.54
N CYS A 31 15.37 0.35 20.30
CA CYS A 31 14.88 -0.90 19.72
C CYS A 31 16.02 -1.90 19.52
N ALA A 32 17.20 -1.45 19.12
CA ALA A 32 18.35 -2.31 18.94
C ALA A 32 18.81 -2.93 20.27
N GLU A 33 18.82 -2.16 21.34
CA GLU A 33 19.11 -2.67 22.68
C GLU A 33 18.03 -3.66 23.15
N HIS A 34 16.74 -3.27 22.99
CA HIS A 34 15.61 -4.08 23.44
C HIS A 34 15.54 -5.46 22.78
N TRP A 35 15.77 -5.51 21.47
CA TRP A 35 15.72 -6.75 20.67
C TRP A 35 17.10 -7.36 20.36
N SER A 36 18.19 -6.82 20.95
CA SER A 36 19.56 -7.29 20.73
C SER A 36 19.97 -7.31 19.26
N LEU A 37 19.71 -6.22 18.55
CA LEU A 37 19.99 -6.05 17.12
C LEU A 37 21.31 -5.34 16.86
N ARG A 38 21.92 -5.64 15.72
CA ARG A 38 22.98 -4.80 15.13
C ARG A 38 22.41 -4.01 13.96
N LEU A 39 22.38 -2.71 14.10
CA LEU A 39 21.86 -1.80 13.07
C LEU A 39 22.84 -1.70 11.90
N GLY A 40 22.30 -1.75 10.68
CA GLY A 40 22.99 -1.41 9.44
C GLY A 40 22.68 0.02 8.99
N GLU A 41 23.06 0.35 7.74
CA GLU A 41 22.72 1.63 7.13
C GLU A 41 21.23 1.66 6.72
N PRO A 42 20.48 2.73 7.02
CA PRO A 42 19.08 2.84 6.62
C PRO A 42 18.88 2.71 5.11
N PHE A 43 17.77 2.09 4.71
CA PHE A 43 17.37 2.11 3.31
C PHE A 43 16.98 3.52 2.88
N GLY A 44 17.63 4.03 1.82
CA GLY A 44 17.37 5.39 1.31
C GLY A 44 16.05 5.54 0.53
N GLN A 45 15.27 4.48 0.36
CA GLN A 45 14.08 4.46 -0.49
C GLN A 45 12.75 4.62 0.26
N GLY A 46 12.74 4.51 1.60
CA GLY A 46 11.53 4.69 2.42
C GLY A 46 11.01 6.12 2.38
N HIS A 47 9.70 6.29 2.15
CA HIS A 47 9.06 7.61 2.10
C HIS A 47 8.28 7.95 3.37
N VAL A 48 7.73 6.97 4.08
CA VAL A 48 6.83 7.20 5.21
C VAL A 48 7.39 6.73 6.55
N SER A 49 8.35 5.82 6.56
CA SER A 49 8.95 5.24 7.75
C SER A 49 10.47 5.13 7.65
N LEU A 50 11.16 5.14 8.77
CA LEU A 50 12.56 4.79 8.81
C LEU A 50 12.69 3.27 8.78
N THR A 51 13.36 2.74 7.76
CA THR A 51 13.62 1.31 7.59
C THR A 51 15.12 1.03 7.63
N VAL A 52 15.54 0.13 8.53
CA VAL A 52 16.95 -0.18 8.80
C VAL A 52 17.17 -1.68 8.69
N PRO A 53 18.08 -2.16 7.83
CA PRO A 53 18.49 -3.55 7.86
C PRO A 53 19.20 -3.86 9.16
N VAL A 54 18.88 -4.99 9.79
CA VAL A 54 19.46 -5.39 11.07
C VAL A 54 19.93 -6.83 11.04
N ALA A 55 20.98 -7.13 11.81
CA ALA A 55 21.36 -8.50 12.10
C ALA A 55 20.91 -8.89 13.51
N LEU A 56 20.27 -10.06 13.61
CA LEU A 56 19.82 -10.66 14.84
C LEU A 56 20.98 -11.32 15.60
N SER A 57 20.79 -11.61 16.88
CA SER A 57 21.81 -12.27 17.72
C SER A 57 22.20 -13.66 17.26
N ASP A 58 21.31 -14.37 16.59
CA ASP A 58 21.53 -15.71 15.99
C ASP A 58 22.20 -15.66 14.60
N GLY A 59 22.49 -14.45 14.08
CA GLY A 59 23.06 -14.22 12.76
C GLY A 59 22.02 -14.06 11.64
N GLY A 60 20.73 -14.19 11.95
CA GLY A 60 19.65 -13.91 11.01
C GLY A 60 19.61 -12.44 10.58
N GLN A 61 18.90 -12.18 9.48
CA GLN A 61 18.72 -10.82 8.94
C GLN A 61 17.25 -10.43 9.04
N ALA A 62 16.99 -9.18 9.45
CA ALA A 62 15.66 -8.61 9.56
C ALA A 62 15.67 -7.14 9.14
N VAL A 63 14.52 -6.49 9.19
CA VAL A 63 14.36 -5.05 8.99
C VAL A 63 13.66 -4.46 10.21
N LEU A 64 14.28 -3.47 10.84
CA LEU A 64 13.66 -2.60 11.82
C LEU A 64 12.92 -1.49 11.05
N LYS A 65 11.63 -1.34 11.29
CA LYS A 65 10.79 -0.30 10.72
C LYS A 65 10.21 0.56 11.84
N LEU A 66 10.48 1.87 11.77
CA LEU A 66 9.92 2.86 12.69
C LEU A 66 8.92 3.73 11.94
N ASN A 67 7.67 3.61 12.33
CA ASN A 67 6.57 4.33 11.69
C ASN A 67 6.26 5.66 12.42
N PHE A 68 5.81 6.66 11.67
CA PHE A 68 5.18 7.82 12.27
C PHE A 68 3.88 7.38 13.00
N PRO A 69 3.61 7.90 14.23
CA PRO A 69 2.44 7.49 15.00
C PRO A 69 1.15 8.08 14.44
N GLU A 70 0.56 7.40 13.48
CA GLU A 70 -0.72 7.72 12.88
C GLU A 70 -1.61 6.46 12.76
N GLU A 71 -2.92 6.66 12.56
CA GLU A 71 -3.89 5.57 12.54
C GLU A 71 -3.61 4.54 11.44
N GLU A 72 -3.14 4.99 10.29
CA GLU A 72 -2.84 4.12 9.15
C GLU A 72 -1.67 3.18 9.45
N SER A 73 -0.61 3.69 10.06
CA SER A 73 0.57 2.89 10.40
C SER A 73 0.32 1.89 11.54
N ALA A 74 -0.63 2.19 12.43
CA ALA A 74 -0.98 1.30 13.54
C ALA A 74 -1.58 -0.03 13.08
N SER A 75 -2.23 -0.07 11.91
CA SER A 75 -2.89 -1.26 11.37
C SER A 75 -1.96 -2.17 10.55
N GLU A 76 -0.76 -1.71 10.17
CA GLU A 76 0.22 -2.51 9.42
C GLU A 76 0.61 -3.80 10.18
N ALA A 77 0.95 -3.67 11.46
CA ALA A 77 1.31 -4.81 12.29
C ALA A 77 0.17 -5.84 12.39
N ASP A 78 -1.08 -5.37 12.52
CA ASP A 78 -2.26 -6.23 12.60
C ASP A 78 -2.48 -7.00 11.29
N ALA A 79 -2.21 -6.38 10.13
CA ALA A 79 -2.28 -7.07 8.84
C ALA A 79 -1.18 -8.12 8.69
N LEU A 80 0.07 -7.81 9.04
CA LEU A 80 1.17 -8.77 9.00
C LEU A 80 0.92 -9.97 9.94
N MET A 81 0.35 -9.72 11.13
CA MET A 81 -0.09 -10.78 12.04
C MET A 81 -1.22 -11.62 11.46
N HIS A 82 -2.17 -10.99 10.75
CA HIS A 82 -3.28 -11.68 10.11
C HIS A 82 -2.79 -12.60 8.99
N TRP A 83 -1.94 -12.11 8.11
CA TRP A 83 -1.41 -12.88 6.97
C TRP A 83 -0.39 -13.97 7.38
N ARG A 84 0.27 -13.83 8.54
CA ARG A 84 1.19 -14.84 9.08
C ARG A 84 2.31 -15.24 8.12
N GLY A 85 2.73 -14.31 7.27
CA GLY A 85 3.74 -14.56 6.25
C GLY A 85 3.21 -15.16 4.94
N GLU A 86 1.92 -15.42 4.79
CA GLU A 86 1.33 -15.89 3.54
C GLU A 86 1.21 -14.71 2.57
N GLY A 87 2.06 -14.66 1.54
CA GLY A 87 2.11 -13.58 0.56
C GLY A 87 2.77 -12.29 1.03
N ALA A 88 3.03 -12.10 2.32
CA ALA A 88 3.69 -10.93 2.89
C ALA A 88 4.89 -11.30 3.76
N VAL A 89 5.76 -10.33 4.04
CA VAL A 89 6.83 -10.49 5.02
C VAL A 89 6.24 -10.79 6.40
N ARG A 90 6.96 -11.57 7.21
CA ARG A 90 6.56 -11.89 8.58
C ARG A 90 6.82 -10.73 9.52
N LEU A 91 5.89 -10.46 10.42
CA LEU A 91 6.17 -9.71 11.62
C LEU A 91 6.90 -10.63 12.60
N LEU A 92 8.09 -10.22 13.04
CA LEU A 92 8.92 -10.97 13.98
C LEU A 92 8.70 -10.46 15.40
N GLU A 93 8.74 -9.14 15.61
CA GLU A 93 8.49 -8.47 16.88
C GLU A 93 7.72 -7.16 16.67
N LEU A 94 7.05 -6.69 17.70
CA LEU A 94 6.24 -5.48 17.70
C LEU A 94 6.38 -4.71 19.02
N ASP A 95 6.75 -3.45 18.91
CA ASP A 95 6.66 -2.48 20.00
C ASP A 95 5.67 -1.37 19.64
N ARG A 96 4.45 -1.46 20.18
CA ARG A 96 3.37 -0.49 19.90
C ARG A 96 3.62 0.87 20.52
N GLU A 97 4.37 0.95 21.61
CA GLU A 97 4.67 2.23 22.27
C GLU A 97 5.63 3.08 21.43
N ARG A 98 6.58 2.41 20.76
CA ARG A 98 7.55 3.05 19.87
C ARG A 98 7.12 3.10 18.42
N ASN A 99 5.97 2.53 18.05
CA ASN A 99 5.54 2.27 16.67
C ASN A 99 6.65 1.57 15.85
N ALA A 100 7.29 0.59 16.47
CA ALA A 100 8.41 -0.14 15.91
C ALA A 100 8.00 -1.57 15.55
N LEU A 101 8.35 -2.00 14.35
CA LEU A 101 8.18 -3.34 13.84
C LEU A 101 9.55 -3.95 13.53
N LEU A 102 9.76 -5.18 13.95
CA LEU A 102 10.83 -6.01 13.43
C LEU A 102 10.20 -6.98 12.43
N ILE A 103 10.56 -6.88 11.16
CA ILE A 103 9.96 -7.66 10.09
C ILE A 103 11.01 -8.50 9.36
N GLU A 104 10.55 -9.58 8.73
CA GLU A 104 11.35 -10.40 7.83
C GLU A 104 12.01 -9.55 6.75
N ARG A 105 13.30 -9.78 6.51
CA ARG A 105 14.01 -9.17 5.38
C ARG A 105 13.76 -10.01 4.11
N ALA A 106 13.18 -9.39 3.11
CA ALA A 106 13.15 -9.96 1.77
C ALA A 106 14.57 -9.96 1.20
N ASP A 107 15.07 -11.11 0.77
CA ASP A 107 16.39 -11.28 0.17
C ASP A 107 16.21 -12.08 -1.14
N PRO A 108 16.69 -11.58 -2.28
CA PRO A 108 17.55 -10.41 -2.50
C PRO A 108 16.85 -9.04 -2.39
N GLY A 109 15.53 -8.96 -2.22
CA GLY A 109 14.81 -7.71 -2.07
C GLY A 109 14.63 -6.92 -3.37
N THR A 110 14.86 -7.57 -4.52
CA THR A 110 14.62 -6.97 -5.84
C THR A 110 13.14 -6.65 -6.01
N SER A 111 12.83 -5.41 -6.36
CA SER A 111 11.46 -4.94 -6.55
C SER A 111 10.81 -5.58 -7.80
N LEU A 112 9.51 -5.81 -7.74
CA LEU A 112 8.74 -6.24 -8.91
C LEU A 112 8.82 -5.23 -10.07
N TRP A 113 9.08 -3.96 -9.79
CA TRP A 113 9.35 -2.95 -10.81
C TRP A 113 10.58 -3.24 -11.69
N GLU A 114 11.46 -4.16 -11.28
CA GLU A 114 12.64 -4.57 -12.08
C GLU A 114 12.30 -5.69 -13.07
N VAL A 115 11.10 -6.28 -12.98
CA VAL A 115 10.59 -7.20 -14.00
C VAL A 115 10.25 -6.40 -15.25
N GLY A 116 10.88 -6.75 -16.37
CA GLY A 116 10.79 -5.98 -17.62
C GLY A 116 9.50 -6.21 -18.39
N ASP A 117 8.77 -7.27 -18.10
CA ASP A 117 7.52 -7.64 -18.76
C ASP A 117 6.31 -7.31 -17.87
N ASP A 118 5.37 -6.50 -18.41
CA ASP A 118 4.18 -6.06 -17.67
C ASP A 118 3.26 -7.22 -17.32
N GLU A 119 3.05 -8.17 -18.23
CA GLU A 119 2.16 -9.30 -17.99
C GLU A 119 2.74 -10.23 -16.92
N GLU A 120 4.03 -10.53 -17.00
CA GLU A 120 4.72 -11.32 -15.98
C GLU A 120 4.61 -10.65 -14.61
N ALA A 121 4.82 -9.33 -14.54
CA ALA A 121 4.72 -8.58 -13.28
C ALA A 121 3.29 -8.59 -12.71
N ILE A 122 2.26 -8.41 -13.54
CA ILE A 122 0.86 -8.48 -13.14
C ILE A 122 0.48 -9.87 -12.62
N LEU A 123 0.91 -10.94 -13.27
CA LEU A 123 0.66 -12.32 -12.83
C LEU A 123 1.36 -12.63 -11.49
N ILE A 124 2.59 -12.16 -11.32
CA ILE A 124 3.31 -12.26 -10.04
C ILE A 124 2.53 -11.54 -8.93
N ALA A 125 2.12 -10.29 -9.17
CA ALA A 125 1.36 -9.52 -8.18
C ALA A 125 0.01 -10.17 -7.87
N ALA A 126 -0.71 -10.67 -8.86
CA ALA A 126 -1.95 -11.44 -8.69
C ALA A 126 -1.74 -12.67 -7.78
N SER A 127 -0.66 -13.43 -8.00
CA SER A 127 -0.31 -14.57 -7.16
C SER A 127 -0.04 -14.17 -5.71
N VAL A 128 0.59 -13.01 -5.46
CA VAL A 128 0.78 -12.47 -4.10
C VAL A 128 -0.56 -12.09 -3.48
N MET A 129 -1.40 -11.32 -4.20
CA MET A 129 -2.72 -10.90 -3.74
C MET A 129 -3.61 -12.08 -3.35
N ALA A 130 -3.67 -13.11 -4.20
CA ALA A 130 -4.46 -14.32 -3.93
C ALA A 130 -4.11 -14.96 -2.59
N ARG A 131 -2.84 -14.91 -2.18
CA ARG A 131 -2.39 -15.42 -0.87
C ARG A 131 -2.78 -14.52 0.28
N LEU A 132 -2.76 -13.19 0.12
CA LEU A 132 -3.20 -12.25 1.13
C LEU A 132 -4.69 -12.42 1.47
N TRP A 133 -5.51 -12.81 0.49
CA TRP A 133 -6.96 -12.97 0.65
C TRP A 133 -7.43 -14.36 1.11
N LEU A 134 -6.52 -15.28 1.43
CA LEU A 134 -6.87 -16.64 1.83
C LEU A 134 -7.73 -16.71 3.10
N ARG A 135 -7.55 -15.73 4.00
CA ARG A 135 -8.24 -15.68 5.29
C ARG A 135 -9.29 -14.58 5.32
N PRO A 136 -10.49 -14.85 5.86
CA PRO A 136 -11.44 -13.80 6.12
C PRO A 136 -10.90 -12.83 7.19
N PRO A 137 -11.37 -11.58 7.23
CA PRO A 137 -11.03 -10.65 8.29
C PRO A 137 -11.34 -11.28 9.68
N PRO A 138 -10.47 -11.08 10.69
CA PRO A 138 -10.72 -11.64 12.01
C PRO A 138 -11.87 -10.92 12.71
N ASP A 139 -12.61 -11.64 13.55
CA ASP A 139 -13.68 -11.04 14.35
C ASP A 139 -13.14 -9.94 15.27
N GLY A 140 -13.86 -8.83 15.37
CA GLY A 140 -13.48 -7.69 16.21
C GLY A 140 -12.25 -6.91 15.74
N HIS A 141 -11.85 -7.07 14.47
CA HIS A 141 -10.73 -6.33 13.89
C HIS A 141 -10.91 -4.81 13.97
N ARG A 142 -9.79 -4.08 13.90
CA ARG A 142 -9.77 -2.61 13.91
C ARG A 142 -9.45 -2.01 12.54
N PHE A 143 -9.40 -2.83 11.49
CA PHE A 143 -9.17 -2.34 10.14
C PHE A 143 -10.30 -1.42 9.69
N ARG A 144 -9.94 -0.41 8.91
CA ARG A 144 -10.91 0.43 8.19
C ARG A 144 -11.78 -0.45 7.28
N LEU A 145 -13.03 -0.03 7.06
CA LEU A 145 -13.96 -0.72 6.17
C LEU A 145 -14.10 0.05 4.86
N LEU A 146 -13.95 -0.62 3.74
CA LEU A 146 -14.05 0.02 2.41
C LEU A 146 -15.36 0.79 2.23
N ALA A 147 -16.49 0.27 2.72
CA ALA A 147 -17.79 0.94 2.56
C ALA A 147 -17.79 2.37 3.14
N GLY A 148 -17.29 2.54 4.38
CA GLY A 148 -17.19 3.87 5.00
C GLY A 148 -16.11 4.75 4.38
N GLU A 149 -15.00 4.14 3.97
CA GLU A 149 -13.92 4.86 3.31
C GLU A 149 -14.33 5.38 1.92
N ALA A 150 -15.05 4.59 1.14
CA ALA A 150 -15.49 4.96 -0.21
C ALA A 150 -16.39 6.21 -0.19
N GLU A 151 -17.30 6.32 0.79
CA GLU A 151 -18.12 7.50 0.98
C GLU A 151 -17.27 8.72 1.35
N ARG A 152 -16.35 8.56 2.29
CA ARG A 152 -15.45 9.63 2.72
C ARG A 152 -14.54 10.11 1.57
N TRP A 153 -13.95 9.19 0.81
CA TRP A 153 -13.05 9.52 -0.30
C TRP A 153 -13.77 10.27 -1.41
N THR A 154 -14.99 9.87 -1.76
CA THR A 154 -15.73 10.55 -2.82
C THR A 154 -16.23 11.94 -2.40
N ALA A 155 -16.61 12.11 -1.13
CA ALA A 155 -16.92 13.43 -0.57
C ALA A 155 -15.68 14.34 -0.56
N GLN A 156 -14.53 13.83 -0.12
CA GLN A 156 -13.27 14.56 -0.12
C GLN A 156 -12.81 14.92 -1.54
N LEU A 157 -12.87 13.93 -2.47
CA LEU A 157 -12.54 14.16 -3.89
C LEU A 157 -13.32 15.33 -4.48
N ARG A 158 -14.63 15.40 -4.21
CA ARG A 158 -15.48 16.50 -4.71
C ARG A 158 -15.06 17.83 -4.11
N SER A 159 -14.81 17.87 -2.80
CA SER A 159 -14.36 19.06 -2.10
C SER A 159 -13.02 19.58 -2.64
N ASP A 160 -12.04 18.69 -2.78
CA ASP A 160 -10.70 19.04 -3.27
C ASP A 160 -10.74 19.48 -4.74
N TRP A 161 -11.53 18.79 -5.58
CA TRP A 161 -11.71 19.14 -6.99
C TRP A 161 -12.33 20.54 -7.15
N GLU A 162 -13.31 20.92 -6.31
CA GLU A 162 -13.89 22.26 -6.29
C GLU A 162 -12.89 23.32 -5.80
N ALA A 163 -12.16 23.02 -4.71
CA ALA A 163 -11.16 23.92 -4.14
C ALA A 163 -10.01 24.22 -5.11
N LEU A 164 -9.62 23.22 -5.92
CA LEU A 164 -8.60 23.35 -6.97
C LEU A 164 -9.12 24.04 -8.25
N GLY A 165 -10.36 24.54 -8.27
CA GLY A 165 -10.94 25.25 -9.42
C GLY A 165 -11.42 24.35 -10.55
N ARG A 166 -11.77 23.09 -10.25
CA ARG A 166 -12.32 22.10 -11.20
C ARG A 166 -11.35 21.78 -12.35
N PRO A 167 -10.19 21.21 -12.04
CA PRO A 167 -9.04 21.08 -12.96
C PRO A 167 -9.22 20.04 -14.08
N PHE A 168 -10.23 19.18 -14.00
CA PHE A 168 -10.59 18.20 -15.01
C PHE A 168 -12.12 18.04 -15.07
N GLU A 169 -12.61 17.21 -15.99
CA GLU A 169 -14.02 17.06 -16.25
C GLU A 169 -14.85 16.51 -15.07
N GLN A 170 -15.95 17.18 -14.74
CA GLN A 170 -16.87 16.80 -13.65
C GLN A 170 -17.41 15.37 -13.80
N ARG A 171 -17.64 14.89 -15.02
CA ARG A 171 -18.14 13.54 -15.28
C ARG A 171 -17.26 12.45 -14.65
N LEU A 172 -15.95 12.71 -14.46
CA LEU A 172 -15.04 11.76 -13.84
C LEU A 172 -15.24 11.69 -12.33
N VAL A 173 -15.48 12.83 -11.68
CA VAL A 173 -15.85 12.88 -10.25
C VAL A 173 -17.20 12.20 -10.02
N ASP A 174 -18.18 12.44 -10.92
CA ASP A 174 -19.50 11.83 -10.84
C ASP A 174 -19.44 10.31 -11.07
N ALA A 175 -18.58 9.83 -11.99
CA ALA A 175 -18.35 8.42 -12.23
C ALA A 175 -17.74 7.70 -11.01
N ALA A 176 -16.75 8.34 -10.35
CA ALA A 176 -16.17 7.80 -9.12
C ALA A 176 -17.21 7.71 -7.99
N ALA A 177 -18.04 8.75 -7.82
CA ALA A 177 -19.08 8.75 -6.79
C ALA A 177 -20.15 7.67 -7.06
N ALA A 178 -20.58 7.51 -8.31
CA ALA A 178 -21.53 6.48 -8.72
C ALA A 178 -20.97 5.07 -8.48
N ALA A 179 -19.74 4.80 -8.95
CA ALA A 179 -19.07 3.52 -8.75
C ALA A 179 -18.89 3.18 -7.26
N ALA A 180 -18.42 4.15 -6.46
CA ALA A 180 -18.25 3.94 -5.03
C ALA A 180 -19.58 3.61 -4.32
N GLY A 181 -20.67 4.32 -4.65
CA GLY A 181 -21.99 4.07 -4.04
C GLY A 181 -22.57 2.70 -4.43
N GLU A 182 -22.49 2.31 -5.70
CA GLU A 182 -22.97 1.04 -6.19
C GLU A 182 -22.17 -0.14 -5.63
N LEU A 183 -20.85 -0.07 -5.74
CA LEU A 183 -19.96 -1.17 -5.37
C LEU A 183 -19.90 -1.36 -3.85
N ALA A 184 -19.85 -0.27 -3.07
CA ALA A 184 -19.86 -0.34 -1.60
C ALA A 184 -21.16 -0.91 -1.04
N GLY A 185 -22.30 -0.69 -1.74
CA GLY A 185 -23.61 -1.25 -1.38
C GLY A 185 -23.76 -2.74 -1.68
N SER A 186 -22.83 -3.35 -2.41
CA SER A 186 -22.91 -4.73 -2.91
C SER A 186 -21.64 -5.55 -2.65
N LEU A 187 -20.86 -5.18 -1.62
CA LEU A 187 -19.65 -5.92 -1.23
C LEU A 187 -19.98 -7.39 -0.93
N ALA A 188 -19.23 -8.30 -1.57
CA ALA A 188 -19.45 -9.73 -1.43
C ALA A 188 -18.45 -10.35 -0.43
N LYS A 189 -17.46 -11.07 -0.92
CA LYS A 189 -16.43 -11.71 -0.09
C LYS A 189 -15.44 -10.66 0.40
N LEU A 190 -15.34 -10.49 1.72
CA LEU A 190 -14.38 -9.55 2.32
C LEU A 190 -13.06 -10.23 2.68
N ALA A 191 -11.98 -9.51 2.49
CA ALA A 191 -10.62 -9.87 2.88
C ALA A 191 -9.90 -8.68 3.53
N VAL A 192 -8.79 -8.93 4.21
CA VAL A 192 -7.84 -7.88 4.57
C VAL A 192 -6.98 -7.61 3.34
N CYS A 193 -7.27 -6.51 2.67
CA CYS A 193 -6.61 -6.07 1.45
C CYS A 193 -5.40 -5.19 1.77
N HIS A 194 -4.43 -5.18 0.86
CA HIS A 194 -3.20 -4.40 1.01
C HIS A 194 -3.40 -2.91 0.70
N GLN A 195 -4.30 -2.60 -0.22
CA GLN A 195 -4.66 -1.26 -0.72
C GLN A 195 -3.56 -0.57 -1.55
N ASP A 196 -2.28 -0.81 -1.31
CA ASP A 196 -1.16 -0.16 -2.02
C ASP A 196 -0.14 -1.18 -2.56
N LEU A 197 -0.62 -2.31 -3.15
CA LEU A 197 0.24 -3.34 -3.70
C LEU A 197 0.72 -2.97 -5.12
N GLN A 198 1.49 -1.90 -5.22
CA GLN A 198 2.22 -1.55 -6.44
C GLN A 198 3.55 -2.31 -6.50
N GLY A 199 4.20 -2.34 -7.67
CA GLY A 199 5.39 -3.16 -7.86
C GLY A 199 6.58 -2.83 -6.95
N SER A 200 6.68 -1.62 -6.38
CA SER A 200 7.67 -1.29 -5.34
C SER A 200 7.44 -2.02 -4.03
N ASN A 201 6.19 -2.41 -3.75
CA ASN A 201 5.78 -3.06 -2.51
C ASN A 201 5.68 -4.59 -2.63
N VAL A 202 6.21 -5.15 -3.73
CA VAL A 202 6.36 -6.59 -3.95
C VAL A 202 7.83 -6.88 -4.20
N LEU A 203 8.46 -7.62 -3.30
CA LEU A 203 9.89 -7.88 -3.31
C LEU A 203 10.18 -9.38 -3.53
N LYS A 204 11.20 -9.65 -4.35
CA LYS A 204 11.74 -11.00 -4.51
C LYS A 204 12.36 -11.46 -3.20
N ALA A 205 12.06 -12.70 -2.80
CA ALA A 205 12.50 -13.24 -1.52
C ALA A 205 12.87 -14.73 -1.63
N GLN A 206 13.51 -15.29 -0.57
CA GLN A 206 13.94 -16.68 -0.54
C GLN A 206 12.86 -17.62 -0.02
N ARG A 207 12.09 -17.22 1.00
CA ARG A 207 11.06 -18.05 1.62
C ARG A 207 9.91 -18.35 0.67
N GLU A 208 9.48 -17.34 -0.04
CA GLU A 208 8.53 -17.38 -1.15
C GLU A 208 9.10 -16.56 -2.30
N PRO A 209 8.78 -16.88 -3.55
CA PRO A 209 9.36 -16.17 -4.68
C PRO A 209 9.20 -14.64 -4.62
N TRP A 210 8.04 -14.19 -4.12
CA TRP A 210 7.69 -12.79 -3.96
C TRP A 210 6.86 -12.57 -2.70
N LEU A 211 7.14 -11.47 -2.00
CA LEU A 211 6.46 -11.08 -0.76
C LEU A 211 6.04 -9.62 -0.80
N ALA A 212 4.84 -9.34 -0.29
CA ALA A 212 4.35 -7.98 -0.09
C ALA A 212 4.99 -7.33 1.16
N ILE A 213 5.20 -6.02 1.06
CA ILE A 213 5.66 -5.15 2.15
C ILE A 213 4.80 -3.87 2.18
N ASP A 214 4.88 -3.09 3.25
CA ASP A 214 4.29 -1.74 3.35
C ASP A 214 2.77 -1.67 3.15
N PRO A 215 1.97 -2.53 3.78
CA PRO A 215 0.53 -2.50 3.62
C PRO A 215 -0.11 -1.24 4.23
N LYS A 216 -1.19 -0.79 3.61
CA LYS A 216 -2.15 0.19 4.12
C LYS A 216 -3.50 -0.50 4.33
N PRO A 217 -3.61 -1.42 5.29
CA PRO A 217 -4.65 -2.43 5.28
C PRO A 217 -6.05 -1.87 5.43
N ILE A 218 -6.96 -2.49 4.69
CA ILE A 218 -8.39 -2.19 4.70
C ILE A 218 -9.17 -3.49 4.53
N VAL A 219 -10.31 -3.61 5.18
CA VAL A 219 -11.26 -4.69 4.91
C VAL A 219 -12.10 -4.30 3.69
N ALA A 220 -11.90 -5.03 2.62
CA ALA A 220 -12.48 -4.76 1.32
C ALA A 220 -12.76 -6.08 0.57
N GLU A 221 -13.42 -5.97 -0.56
CA GLU A 221 -13.47 -7.08 -1.51
C GLU A 221 -12.19 -7.14 -2.35
N PRO A 222 -11.75 -8.34 -2.78
CA PRO A 222 -10.57 -8.52 -3.63
C PRO A 222 -10.52 -7.64 -4.88
N ALA A 223 -11.67 -7.39 -5.52
CA ALA A 223 -11.76 -6.54 -6.71
C ALA A 223 -11.28 -5.09 -6.47
N PHE A 224 -11.35 -4.59 -5.24
CA PHE A 224 -10.81 -3.29 -4.85
C PHE A 224 -9.27 -3.29 -4.82
N ASP A 225 -8.66 -4.35 -4.29
CA ASP A 225 -7.21 -4.39 -4.02
C ASP A 225 -6.37 -4.33 -5.31
N VAL A 226 -6.89 -4.86 -6.43
CA VAL A 226 -6.20 -4.83 -7.73
C VAL A 226 -6.06 -3.41 -8.31
N ALA A 227 -6.81 -2.43 -7.81
CA ALA A 227 -6.76 -1.05 -8.29
C ALA A 227 -5.36 -0.44 -8.20
N SER A 228 -4.55 -0.86 -7.22
CA SER A 228 -3.15 -0.43 -7.08
C SER A 228 -2.29 -0.83 -8.27
N LEU A 229 -2.53 -2.01 -8.87
CA LEU A 229 -1.83 -2.47 -10.07
C LEU A 229 -2.32 -1.76 -11.34
N LEU A 230 -3.61 -1.44 -11.42
CA LEU A 230 -4.17 -0.74 -12.58
C LEU A 230 -3.58 0.67 -12.73
N ARG A 231 -3.26 1.32 -11.61
CA ARG A 231 -2.67 2.65 -11.57
C ARG A 231 -1.14 2.68 -11.49
N ASP A 232 -0.47 1.53 -11.43
CA ASP A 232 0.99 1.49 -11.31
C ASP A 232 1.64 2.06 -12.57
N ARG A 233 2.39 3.16 -12.39
CA ARG A 233 2.96 3.98 -13.46
C ARG A 233 4.36 3.55 -13.89
N ARG A 234 4.95 2.59 -13.23
CA ARG A 234 6.28 2.10 -13.58
C ARG A 234 6.30 1.50 -15.00
N TRP A 235 5.23 0.81 -15.33
CA TRP A 235 4.94 0.38 -16.69
C TRP A 235 4.01 1.40 -17.35
N SER A 236 4.11 1.58 -18.67
CA SER A 236 3.28 2.55 -19.40
C SER A 236 1.80 2.40 -19.06
N ILE A 237 1.10 3.52 -18.98
CA ILE A 237 -0.35 3.56 -18.83
C ILE A 237 -0.95 4.07 -20.13
N ASP A 238 -1.58 3.17 -20.88
CA ASP A 238 -2.46 3.48 -21.99
C ASP A 238 -3.70 2.59 -21.93
N ARG A 239 -4.66 2.86 -22.81
CA ARG A 239 -5.93 2.13 -22.80
C ARG A 239 -5.74 0.63 -23.04
N ALA A 240 -4.88 0.24 -23.96
CA ALA A 240 -4.67 -1.16 -24.31
C ALA A 240 -4.02 -1.92 -23.14
N ILE A 241 -3.05 -1.31 -22.48
CA ILE A 241 -2.37 -1.87 -21.31
C ILE A 241 -3.34 -2.03 -20.14
N ILE A 242 -4.13 -1.00 -19.82
CA ILE A 242 -5.12 -1.08 -18.72
C ILE A 242 -6.17 -2.16 -19.00
N GLN A 243 -6.69 -2.24 -20.23
CA GLN A 243 -7.67 -3.27 -20.60
C GLN A 243 -7.06 -4.68 -20.48
N ARG A 244 -5.81 -4.85 -20.92
CA ARG A 244 -5.08 -6.10 -20.82
C ARG A 244 -4.85 -6.51 -19.35
N ARG A 245 -4.43 -5.57 -18.48
CA ARG A 245 -4.30 -5.83 -17.04
C ARG A 245 -5.61 -6.27 -16.42
N LEU A 246 -6.72 -5.60 -16.75
CA LEU A 246 -8.06 -5.99 -16.30
C LEU A 246 -8.42 -7.41 -16.73
N ASP A 247 -8.17 -7.76 -18.01
CA ASP A 247 -8.47 -9.07 -18.55
C ASP A 247 -7.61 -10.17 -17.88
N LEU A 248 -6.32 -9.92 -17.70
CA LEU A 248 -5.41 -10.84 -17.00
C LEU A 248 -5.81 -11.05 -15.54
N LEU A 249 -6.07 -9.97 -14.81
CA LEU A 249 -6.47 -10.04 -13.40
C LEU A 249 -7.82 -10.71 -13.21
N ALA A 250 -8.78 -10.45 -14.11
CA ALA A 250 -10.09 -11.10 -14.10
C ALA A 250 -9.95 -12.62 -14.28
N ALA A 251 -9.13 -13.05 -15.24
CA ALA A 251 -8.93 -14.46 -15.55
C ALA A 251 -8.13 -15.19 -14.44
N GLU A 252 -7.06 -14.57 -13.92
CA GLU A 252 -6.17 -15.19 -12.94
C GLU A 252 -6.79 -15.27 -11.55
N LEU A 253 -7.59 -14.27 -11.15
CA LEU A 253 -8.14 -14.13 -9.81
C LEU A 253 -9.62 -14.49 -9.71
N ASP A 254 -10.28 -14.85 -10.81
CA ASP A 254 -11.73 -15.10 -10.90
C ASP A 254 -12.54 -13.93 -10.32
N LEU A 255 -12.19 -12.70 -10.75
CA LEU A 255 -12.84 -11.47 -10.29
C LEU A 255 -13.68 -10.83 -11.40
N GLU A 256 -14.76 -10.19 -11.00
CA GLU A 256 -15.62 -9.44 -11.93
C GLU A 256 -14.88 -8.19 -12.45
N ARG A 257 -14.65 -8.17 -13.77
CA ARG A 257 -13.91 -7.12 -14.47
C ARG A 257 -14.48 -5.72 -14.22
N ASP A 258 -15.80 -5.58 -14.28
CA ASP A 258 -16.48 -4.29 -14.11
C ASP A 258 -16.32 -3.75 -12.69
N ARG A 259 -16.27 -4.64 -11.67
CA ARG A 259 -15.99 -4.23 -10.29
C ARG A 259 -14.57 -3.73 -10.13
N MET A 260 -13.58 -4.43 -10.69
CA MET A 260 -12.17 -3.98 -10.68
C MET A 260 -12.02 -2.63 -11.39
N GLN A 261 -12.68 -2.44 -12.52
CA GLN A 261 -12.68 -1.21 -13.29
C GLN A 261 -13.30 -0.04 -12.49
N GLY A 262 -14.46 -0.25 -11.89
CA GLY A 262 -15.12 0.75 -11.05
C GLY A 262 -14.28 1.16 -9.83
N TRP A 263 -13.75 0.19 -9.09
CA TRP A 263 -12.83 0.48 -7.98
C TRP A 263 -11.54 1.14 -8.45
N GLY A 264 -11.05 0.80 -9.64
CA GLY A 264 -9.89 1.45 -10.25
C GLY A 264 -10.09 2.94 -10.45
N VAL A 265 -11.29 3.38 -10.92
CA VAL A 265 -11.62 4.80 -11.05
C VAL A 265 -11.61 5.49 -9.68
N VAL A 266 -12.29 4.91 -8.69
CA VAL A 266 -12.35 5.47 -7.33
C VAL A 266 -10.96 5.61 -6.73
N HIS A 267 -10.17 4.55 -6.80
CA HIS A 267 -8.84 4.48 -6.20
C HIS A 267 -7.85 5.44 -6.88
N ALA A 268 -7.86 5.50 -8.22
CA ALA A 268 -6.97 6.39 -8.95
C ALA A 268 -7.23 7.86 -8.63
N LEU A 269 -8.51 8.29 -8.52
CA LEU A 269 -8.85 9.66 -8.16
C LEU A 269 -8.59 9.96 -6.68
N HIS A 270 -8.85 9.00 -5.77
CA HIS A 270 -8.52 9.16 -4.35
C HIS A 270 -7.03 9.44 -4.13
N TRP A 271 -6.15 8.75 -4.87
CA TRP A 271 -4.70 8.96 -4.78
C TRP A 271 -4.20 10.11 -5.67
N GLY A 272 -4.97 10.45 -6.70
CA GLY A 272 -4.59 11.44 -7.72
C GLY A 272 -4.97 12.87 -7.39
N VAL A 273 -5.85 13.10 -6.40
CA VAL A 273 -6.36 14.42 -6.06
C VAL A 273 -6.26 14.65 -4.55
N GLY A 274 -5.51 15.65 -4.17
CA GLY A 274 -5.38 16.10 -2.79
C GLY A 274 -5.78 17.57 -2.63
N PRO A 275 -5.73 18.10 -1.41
CA PRO A 275 -6.24 19.44 -1.12
C PRO A 275 -5.50 20.58 -1.84
N ASP A 276 -4.25 20.36 -2.22
CA ASP A 276 -3.35 21.37 -2.79
C ASP A 276 -2.63 20.89 -4.07
N LYS A 277 -2.86 19.64 -4.52
CA LYS A 277 -2.16 19.05 -5.66
C LYS A 277 -3.00 18.04 -6.43
N ILE A 278 -2.58 17.85 -7.68
CA ILE A 278 -3.10 16.82 -8.58
C ILE A 278 -1.92 15.99 -9.09
N GLU A 279 -2.14 14.69 -9.22
CA GLU A 279 -1.27 13.77 -9.94
C GLU A 279 -1.88 13.50 -11.33
N PRO A 280 -1.42 14.17 -12.40
CA PRO A 280 -2.09 14.11 -13.71
C PRO A 280 -2.20 12.70 -14.28
N ASP A 281 -1.19 11.87 -14.06
CA ASP A 281 -1.16 10.49 -14.55
C ASP A 281 -2.23 9.62 -13.87
N LEU A 282 -2.54 9.88 -12.59
CA LEU A 282 -3.60 9.14 -11.89
C LEU A 282 -4.99 9.59 -12.35
N VAL A 283 -5.17 10.88 -12.65
CA VAL A 283 -6.40 11.38 -13.27
C VAL A 283 -6.57 10.79 -14.68
N GLU A 284 -5.48 10.68 -15.46
CA GLU A 284 -5.51 10.02 -16.77
C GLU A 284 -5.85 8.52 -16.66
N CYS A 285 -5.26 7.82 -15.69
CA CYS A 285 -5.61 6.43 -15.39
C CYS A 285 -7.12 6.28 -15.12
N ALA A 286 -7.68 7.13 -14.25
CA ALA A 286 -9.12 7.13 -13.97
C ALA A 286 -9.95 7.40 -15.24
N ARG A 287 -9.50 8.30 -16.12
CA ARG A 287 -10.16 8.60 -17.39
C ARG A 287 -10.16 7.40 -18.34
N LEU A 288 -9.05 6.69 -18.42
CA LEU A 288 -8.92 5.48 -19.24
C LEU A 288 -9.78 4.33 -18.71
N LEU A 289 -9.92 4.23 -17.39
CA LEU A 289 -10.79 3.24 -16.75
C LEU A 289 -12.28 3.59 -16.88
N ALA A 290 -12.65 4.86 -16.87
CA ALA A 290 -14.05 5.31 -17.00
C ALA A 290 -14.57 5.35 -18.45
N ALA A 291 -13.72 5.08 -19.44
CA ALA A 291 -14.04 5.09 -20.88
C ALA A 291 -14.39 3.69 -21.38
#